data_4da3eab4baacbbe49edc0e40d3ebbbdc
#
_entry.id   4da3eab4baacbbe49edc0e40d3ebbbdc
#
_cell.length_a   1.000
_cell.length_b   1.000
_cell.length_c   1.000
_cell.angle_alpha   90.00
_cell.angle_beta   90.00
_cell.angle_gamma   90.00
#
_symmetry.space_group_name_H-M   'P 1'
#
loop_
_entity.id
_entity.type
_entity.pdbx_description
1 polymer ?
#
loop_
_entity_poly.entity_id
_entity_poly.type
_entity_poly.pdbx_seq_one_letter_code
_entity_poly.pdbx_strand_id
1 'polypeptide(L)'
;MSDRRRLIALCLALCFSFICASPASTKDAERYRAVPANADGIGKAYMDRQIAHVMSFQGAAWLERNEREREERSDLLLGILSLASGSSVADVGAGTGYYARRFADLVGPTGTVYAVDVQPEMVAVLQAAAKRRGYEHIKPVLGTVRDITLPAGSVDVAIMVDVYHELEFPYEVLQSVVHSLKPGGRVVFVEYRAEDPRVPIKRLHKMSEAQIRLEAEQHALEWERTANELPWQHVVIFKRK
;
A
#
# COMPACT_ATOMS: atom_id res chain seq x y z
N MET A 1 33.58 -49.87 -55.49
CA MET A 1 34.16 -48.86 -54.56
C MET A 1 32.96 -47.96 -54.13
N SER A 2 32.54 -48.11 -52.86
CA SER A 2 31.24 -47.70 -52.32
C SER A 2 31.38 -46.39 -51.61
N ASP A 3 30.61 -45.39 -52.05
CA ASP A 3 30.54 -44.08 -51.45
C ASP A 3 29.24 -43.99 -50.62
N ARG A 4 29.39 -44.04 -49.29
CA ARG A 4 28.30 -43.93 -48.32
C ARG A 4 28.13 -42.50 -47.90
N ARG A 5 27.18 -41.76 -48.46
CA ARG A 5 26.75 -40.46 -47.99
C ARG A 5 25.87 -40.63 -46.74
N ARG A 6 26.39 -40.16 -45.59
CA ARG A 6 25.63 -40.07 -44.34
C ARG A 6 24.78 -38.78 -44.35
N LEU A 7 23.45 -38.95 -44.41
CA LEU A 7 22.51 -37.87 -44.11
C LEU A 7 22.49 -37.62 -42.57
N ILE A 8 22.87 -36.43 -42.17
CA ILE A 8 22.67 -35.94 -40.80
C ILE A 8 21.33 -35.23 -40.77
N ALA A 9 20.33 -35.84 -40.13
CA ALA A 9 19.05 -35.20 -39.85
C ALA A 9 19.19 -34.29 -38.65
N LEU A 10 19.06 -32.97 -38.88
CA LEU A 10 19.07 -31.95 -37.82
C LEU A 10 17.65 -31.83 -37.26
N CYS A 11 17.39 -32.46 -36.10
CA CYS A 11 16.14 -32.27 -35.37
C CYS A 11 16.21 -30.93 -34.65
N LEU A 12 15.54 -29.90 -35.16
CA LEU A 12 15.23 -28.68 -34.41
C LEU A 12 14.13 -28.99 -33.40
N ALA A 13 14.52 -29.13 -32.14
CA ALA A 13 13.56 -29.15 -31.03
C ALA A 13 13.13 -27.73 -30.73
N LEU A 14 11.92 -27.34 -31.16
CA LEU A 14 11.27 -26.12 -30.69
C LEU A 14 10.84 -26.33 -29.26
N CYS A 15 11.63 -25.78 -28.31
CA CYS A 15 11.19 -25.61 -26.91
C CYS A 15 10.11 -24.50 -26.85
N PHE A 16 8.85 -24.91 -26.91
CA PHE A 16 7.75 -24.05 -26.48
C PHE A 16 7.83 -23.91 -24.96
N SER A 17 8.38 -22.79 -24.49
CA SER A 17 8.26 -22.39 -23.09
C SER A 17 6.80 -22.04 -22.80
N PHE A 18 6.05 -23.03 -22.30
CA PHE A 18 4.77 -22.76 -21.66
C PHE A 18 5.04 -21.91 -20.42
N ILE A 19 4.73 -20.61 -20.51
CA ILE A 19 4.59 -19.77 -19.31
C ILE A 19 3.36 -20.33 -18.58
N CYS A 20 3.60 -21.21 -17.61
CA CYS A 20 2.58 -21.65 -16.67
C CYS A 20 2.22 -20.44 -15.80
N ALA A 21 1.21 -19.67 -16.19
CA ALA A 21 0.53 -18.79 -15.26
C ALA A 21 -0.03 -19.69 -14.16
N SER A 22 0.48 -19.53 -12.93
CA SER A 22 -0.06 -20.23 -11.76
C SER A 22 -1.56 -19.93 -11.69
N PRO A 23 -2.43 -20.95 -11.57
CA PRO A 23 -3.84 -20.71 -11.43
C PRO A 23 -4.06 -19.86 -10.16
N ALA A 24 -4.86 -18.78 -10.30
CA ALA A 24 -5.30 -17.99 -9.15
C ALA A 24 -5.87 -18.97 -8.11
N SER A 25 -5.52 -18.76 -6.83
CA SER A 25 -6.09 -19.55 -5.75
C SER A 25 -7.61 -19.50 -5.84
N THR A 26 -8.31 -20.60 -5.57
CA THR A 26 -9.78 -20.63 -5.56
C THR A 26 -10.37 -19.54 -4.67
N LYS A 27 -9.70 -19.20 -3.56
CA LYS A 27 -10.07 -18.08 -2.67
C LYS A 27 -9.93 -16.71 -3.33
N ASP A 28 -8.97 -16.52 -4.23
CA ASP A 28 -8.84 -15.26 -4.99
C ASP A 28 -9.99 -15.09 -5.98
N ALA A 29 -10.40 -16.17 -6.66
CA ALA A 29 -11.53 -16.14 -7.58
C ALA A 29 -12.88 -15.84 -6.89
N GLU A 30 -13.00 -16.20 -5.61
CA GLU A 30 -14.17 -15.88 -4.79
C GLU A 30 -14.18 -14.42 -4.29
N ARG A 31 -13.00 -13.82 -4.03
CA ARG A 31 -12.88 -12.45 -3.49
C ARG A 31 -12.83 -11.38 -4.57
N TYR A 32 -12.13 -11.66 -5.64
CA TYR A 32 -11.82 -10.67 -6.66
C TYR A 32 -12.53 -10.98 -7.96
N ARG A 33 -13.18 -9.96 -8.53
CA ARG A 33 -13.90 -10.08 -9.80
C ARG A 33 -13.15 -9.35 -10.90
N ALA A 34 -13.00 -9.97 -12.07
CA ALA A 34 -12.53 -9.27 -13.26
C ALA A 34 -13.57 -8.25 -13.71
N VAL A 35 -13.13 -7.05 -14.06
CA VAL A 35 -13.96 -5.99 -14.62
C VAL A 35 -13.27 -5.41 -15.87
N PRO A 36 -13.99 -4.69 -16.74
CA PRO A 36 -13.38 -4.05 -17.88
C PRO A 36 -12.22 -3.16 -17.44
N ALA A 37 -11.05 -3.36 -18.06
CA ALA A 37 -9.89 -2.51 -17.83
C ALA A 37 -10.18 -1.09 -18.33
N ASN A 38 -9.65 -0.09 -17.65
CA ASN A 38 -9.68 1.31 -18.07
C ASN A 38 -8.34 1.98 -17.75
N ALA A 39 -8.17 3.22 -18.17
CA ALA A 39 -6.89 3.94 -18.00
C ALA A 39 -6.45 4.14 -16.53
N ASP A 40 -7.39 4.07 -15.58
CA ASP A 40 -7.14 4.35 -14.17
C ASP A 40 -7.27 3.12 -13.26
N GLY A 41 -7.67 1.95 -13.80
CA GLY A 41 -7.93 0.75 -13.01
C GLY A 41 -7.31 -0.52 -13.58
N ILE A 42 -6.86 -1.42 -12.70
CA ILE A 42 -6.12 -2.65 -13.04
C ILE A 42 -7.01 -3.77 -13.64
N GLY A 43 -8.29 -3.52 -13.91
CA GLY A 43 -9.21 -4.55 -14.42
C GLY A 43 -9.69 -5.55 -13.35
N LYS A 44 -9.57 -5.21 -12.08
CA LYS A 44 -9.95 -6.02 -10.92
C LYS A 44 -10.86 -5.24 -9.98
N ALA A 45 -11.82 -5.91 -9.36
CA ALA A 45 -12.66 -5.34 -8.31
C ALA A 45 -12.67 -6.21 -7.07
N TYR A 46 -12.77 -5.54 -5.91
CA TYR A 46 -12.96 -6.14 -4.60
C TYR A 46 -14.19 -5.50 -3.94
N MET A 47 -15.14 -6.31 -3.49
CA MET A 47 -16.40 -5.85 -2.86
C MET A 47 -17.06 -4.71 -3.66
N ASP A 48 -17.20 -4.91 -4.98
CA ASP A 48 -17.76 -3.98 -5.98
C ASP A 48 -16.95 -2.69 -6.24
N ARG A 49 -15.89 -2.43 -5.49
CA ARG A 49 -14.95 -1.36 -5.79
C ARG A 49 -13.92 -1.80 -6.83
N GLN A 50 -13.79 -1.05 -7.92
CA GLN A 50 -12.69 -1.23 -8.87
C GLN A 50 -11.37 -0.71 -8.27
N ILE A 51 -10.31 -1.51 -8.38
CA ILE A 51 -8.98 -1.17 -7.84
C ILE A 51 -8.26 -0.26 -8.83
N ALA A 52 -7.70 0.85 -8.33
CA ALA A 52 -6.92 1.79 -9.11
C ALA A 52 -5.54 1.22 -9.52
N HIS A 53 -4.91 1.82 -10.53
CA HIS A 53 -3.50 1.58 -10.81
C HIS A 53 -2.63 2.18 -9.71
N VAL A 54 -1.61 1.43 -9.28
CA VAL A 54 -0.58 1.94 -8.37
C VAL A 54 0.22 3.05 -9.07
N MET A 55 0.53 4.11 -8.33
CA MET A 55 1.43 5.15 -8.84
C MET A 55 2.85 4.60 -8.97
N SER A 56 3.40 4.61 -10.19
CA SER A 56 4.78 4.20 -10.45
C SER A 56 5.78 5.11 -9.72
N PHE A 57 6.95 4.58 -9.35
CA PHE A 57 8.07 5.35 -8.80
C PHE A 57 8.49 6.55 -9.67
N GLN A 58 8.18 6.54 -10.95
CA GLN A 58 8.40 7.69 -11.84
C GLN A 58 7.59 8.92 -11.42
N GLY A 59 6.49 8.72 -10.69
CA GLY A 59 5.68 9.77 -10.06
C GLY A 59 6.23 10.29 -8.72
N ALA A 60 7.38 9.81 -8.25
CA ALA A 60 7.94 10.15 -6.92
C ALA A 60 8.06 11.67 -6.66
N ALA A 61 8.37 12.45 -7.69
CA ALA A 61 8.46 13.92 -7.57
C ALA A 61 7.12 14.56 -7.15
N TRP A 62 6.00 13.97 -7.56
CA TRP A 62 4.66 14.46 -7.17
C TRP A 62 4.42 14.31 -5.67
N LEU A 63 4.97 13.27 -5.03
CA LEU A 63 4.87 13.03 -3.58
C LEU A 63 5.61 14.08 -2.74
N GLU A 64 6.59 14.76 -3.32
CA GLU A 64 7.40 15.79 -2.64
C GLU A 64 7.07 17.22 -3.13
N ARG A 65 5.92 17.42 -3.85
CA ARG A 65 5.52 18.75 -4.35
C ARG A 65 5.29 19.74 -3.23
N ASN A 66 5.65 20.98 -3.43
CA ASN A 66 5.54 22.04 -2.41
C ASN A 66 4.08 22.34 -2.02
N GLU A 67 3.14 22.12 -2.95
CA GLU A 67 1.71 22.35 -2.73
C GLU A 67 1.07 21.35 -1.78
N ARG A 68 1.69 20.18 -1.56
CA ARG A 68 1.15 19.06 -0.80
C ARG A 68 0.69 19.46 0.60
N GLU A 69 1.51 20.25 1.31
CA GLU A 69 1.17 20.69 2.67
C GLU A 69 -0.10 21.55 2.71
N ARG A 70 -0.30 22.41 1.72
CA ARG A 70 -1.51 23.23 1.60
C ARG A 70 -2.74 22.41 1.19
N GLU A 71 -2.55 21.40 0.35
CA GLU A 71 -3.61 20.57 -0.22
C GLU A 71 -4.09 19.48 0.74
N GLU A 72 -3.17 18.86 1.43
CA GLU A 72 -3.43 17.69 2.28
C GLU A 72 -3.41 18.02 3.77
N ARG A 73 -2.78 19.18 4.18
CA ARG A 73 -2.67 19.60 5.57
C ARG A 73 -2.09 18.48 6.46
N SER A 74 -0.87 18.03 6.11
CA SER A 74 -0.18 16.99 6.87
C SER A 74 -0.01 17.36 8.35
N ASP A 75 0.10 18.65 8.69
CA ASP A 75 0.09 19.15 10.06
C ASP A 75 -1.16 18.72 10.84
N LEU A 76 -2.34 18.85 10.26
CA LEU A 76 -3.61 18.39 10.87
C LEU A 76 -3.65 16.87 10.99
N LEU A 77 -3.21 16.15 9.95
CA LEU A 77 -3.16 14.68 9.99
C LEU A 77 -2.31 14.20 11.17
N LEU A 78 -1.12 14.76 11.36
CA LEU A 78 -0.23 14.41 12.48
C LEU A 78 -0.90 14.63 13.84
N GLY A 79 -1.65 15.72 13.98
CA GLY A 79 -2.46 16.00 15.19
C GLY A 79 -3.56 14.96 15.42
N ILE A 80 -4.28 14.56 14.34
CA ILE A 80 -5.35 13.55 14.40
C ILE A 80 -4.81 12.18 14.82
N LEU A 81 -3.63 11.79 14.28
CA LEU A 81 -3.00 10.51 14.57
C LEU A 81 -2.57 10.37 16.03
N SER A 82 -2.15 11.46 16.66
CA SER A 82 -1.72 11.51 18.07
C SER A 82 -0.74 10.38 18.41
N LEU A 83 0.32 10.24 17.59
CA LEU A 83 1.35 9.22 17.81
C LEU A 83 2.13 9.51 19.09
N ALA A 84 2.21 8.53 19.98
CA ALA A 84 2.99 8.68 21.21
C ALA A 84 4.48 8.53 20.94
N SER A 85 5.32 9.27 21.68
CA SER A 85 6.77 9.06 21.69
C SER A 85 7.09 7.62 22.06
N GLY A 86 8.04 7.00 21.36
CA GLY A 86 8.42 5.60 21.55
C GLY A 86 7.53 4.59 20.80
N SER A 87 6.46 5.02 20.12
CA SER A 87 5.58 4.13 19.36
C SER A 87 6.30 3.47 18.18
N SER A 88 5.84 2.28 17.80
CA SER A 88 6.18 1.61 16.56
C SER A 88 5.05 1.86 15.54
N VAL A 89 5.38 2.45 14.40
CA VAL A 89 4.44 2.83 13.34
C VAL A 89 4.79 2.12 12.06
N ALA A 90 3.80 1.60 11.34
CA ALA A 90 3.94 1.16 9.95
C ALA A 90 3.35 2.23 9.02
N ASP A 91 4.16 2.80 8.14
CA ASP A 91 3.77 3.62 7.00
C ASP A 91 3.68 2.69 5.78
N VAL A 92 2.46 2.28 5.41
CA VAL A 92 2.23 1.28 4.35
C VAL A 92 1.96 2.00 3.04
N GLY A 93 2.77 1.72 2.01
CA GLY A 93 2.85 2.49 0.78
C GLY A 93 3.62 3.80 0.98
N ALA A 94 4.75 3.72 1.70
CA ALA A 94 5.49 4.89 2.16
C ALA A 94 6.07 5.77 1.05
N GLY A 95 6.19 5.24 -0.19
CA GLY A 95 6.73 5.95 -1.34
C GLY A 95 8.12 6.54 -1.07
N THR A 96 8.26 7.84 -1.23
CA THR A 96 9.53 8.58 -0.94
C THR A 96 9.82 8.75 0.55
N GLY A 97 8.90 8.34 1.44
CA GLY A 97 9.00 8.53 2.88
C GLY A 97 8.56 9.92 3.36
N TYR A 98 7.70 10.60 2.60
CA TYR A 98 7.19 11.91 3.00
C TYR A 98 6.53 11.88 4.39
N TYR A 99 5.64 10.91 4.65
CA TYR A 99 5.01 10.72 5.95
C TYR A 99 5.91 9.96 6.92
N ALA A 100 6.69 8.97 6.46
CA ALA A 100 7.61 8.23 7.33
C ALA A 100 8.54 9.16 8.13
N ARG A 101 9.07 10.22 7.51
CA ARG A 101 9.91 11.22 8.19
C ARG A 101 9.14 12.00 9.26
N ARG A 102 7.91 12.40 8.98
CA ARG A 102 7.05 13.13 9.90
C ARG A 102 6.62 12.25 11.08
N PHE A 103 6.34 10.98 10.82
CA PHE A 103 6.05 10.02 11.88
C PHE A 103 7.30 9.79 12.75
N ALA A 104 8.48 9.72 12.14
CA ALA A 104 9.74 9.57 12.86
C ALA A 104 10.01 10.75 13.81
N ASP A 105 9.73 11.99 13.38
CA ASP A 105 9.83 13.17 14.23
C ASP A 105 8.89 13.09 15.45
N LEU A 106 7.68 12.54 15.29
CA LEU A 106 6.71 12.39 16.38
C LEU A 106 7.08 11.29 17.36
N VAL A 107 7.43 10.09 16.85
CA VAL A 107 7.73 8.96 17.73
C VAL A 107 9.11 9.11 18.39
N GLY A 108 9.99 9.92 17.83
CA GLY A 108 11.32 10.19 18.35
C GLY A 108 12.29 9.00 18.28
N PRO A 109 13.51 9.15 18.80
CA PRO A 109 14.60 8.17 18.62
C PRO A 109 14.36 6.83 19.32
N THR A 110 13.43 6.76 20.27
CA THR A 110 13.05 5.52 20.96
C THR A 110 11.92 4.78 20.29
N GLY A 111 11.25 5.40 19.30
CA GLY A 111 10.23 4.79 18.46
C GLY A 111 10.83 4.09 17.24
N THR A 112 9.97 3.51 16.42
CA THR A 112 10.37 2.90 15.14
C THR A 112 9.31 3.20 14.09
N VAL A 113 9.75 3.59 12.88
CA VAL A 113 8.87 3.72 11.71
C VAL A 113 9.27 2.66 10.67
N TYR A 114 8.41 1.68 10.48
CA TYR A 114 8.53 0.73 9.37
C TYR A 114 7.92 1.37 8.13
N ALA A 115 8.74 1.79 7.20
CA ALA A 115 8.31 2.41 5.96
C ALA A 115 8.27 1.35 4.86
N VAL A 116 7.05 0.83 4.61
CA VAL A 116 6.81 -0.32 3.73
C VAL A 116 6.39 0.17 2.35
N ASP A 117 7.04 -0.33 1.31
CA ASP A 117 6.62 -0.14 -0.08
C ASP A 117 6.83 -1.42 -0.88
N VAL A 118 6.05 -1.62 -1.94
CA VAL A 118 6.17 -2.79 -2.84
C VAL A 118 7.15 -2.55 -3.98
N GLN A 119 7.52 -1.29 -4.24
CA GLN A 119 8.42 -0.90 -5.32
C GLN A 119 9.85 -0.77 -4.77
N PRO A 120 10.81 -1.61 -5.20
CA PRO A 120 12.18 -1.58 -4.70
C PRO A 120 12.86 -0.21 -4.96
N GLU A 121 12.46 0.50 -6.02
CA GLU A 121 12.97 1.82 -6.34
C GLU A 121 12.52 2.86 -5.28
N MET A 122 11.26 2.79 -4.82
CA MET A 122 10.76 3.65 -3.73
C MET A 122 11.49 3.36 -2.43
N VAL A 123 11.66 2.08 -2.08
CA VAL A 123 12.44 1.66 -0.89
C VAL A 123 13.86 2.20 -0.94
N ALA A 124 14.53 2.15 -2.09
CA ALA A 124 15.88 2.70 -2.26
C ALA A 124 15.93 4.22 -2.07
N VAL A 125 14.97 4.95 -2.65
CA VAL A 125 14.84 6.42 -2.48
C VAL A 125 14.62 6.78 -1.02
N LEU A 126 13.70 6.09 -0.34
CA LEU A 126 13.38 6.28 1.07
C LEU A 126 14.60 6.00 1.95
N GLN A 127 15.30 4.88 1.72
CA GLN A 127 16.51 4.53 2.46
C GLN A 127 17.59 5.60 2.34
N ALA A 128 17.83 6.09 1.12
CA ALA A 128 18.78 7.16 0.87
C ALA A 128 18.36 8.48 1.57
N ALA A 129 17.06 8.81 1.55
CA ALA A 129 16.53 10.00 2.21
C ALA A 129 16.65 9.92 3.74
N ALA A 130 16.30 8.79 4.35
CA ALA A 130 16.42 8.55 5.78
C ALA A 130 17.90 8.67 6.23
N LYS A 131 18.82 8.01 5.51
CA LYS A 131 20.27 8.06 5.79
C LYS A 131 20.82 9.50 5.73
N ARG A 132 20.50 10.26 4.67
CA ARG A 132 20.99 11.65 4.50
C ARG A 132 20.55 12.57 5.61
N ARG A 133 19.38 12.30 6.23
CA ARG A 133 18.78 13.13 7.28
C ARG A 133 19.02 12.59 8.71
N GLY A 134 19.73 11.47 8.86
CA GLY A 134 20.06 10.88 10.16
C GLY A 134 18.89 10.18 10.87
N TYR A 135 17.84 9.75 10.15
CA TYR A 135 16.74 8.99 10.72
C TYR A 135 17.11 7.49 10.86
N GLU A 136 17.82 7.13 11.92
CA GLU A 136 18.25 5.75 12.18
C GLU A 136 17.09 4.82 12.56
N HIS A 137 16.01 5.38 13.08
CA HIS A 137 14.80 4.67 13.53
C HIS A 137 13.73 4.51 12.44
N ILE A 138 13.95 5.02 11.22
CA ILE A 138 13.17 4.63 10.04
C ILE A 138 13.76 3.33 9.49
N LYS A 139 12.91 2.32 9.33
CA LYS A 139 13.25 1.00 8.80
C LYS A 139 12.55 0.80 7.45
N PRO A 140 13.24 1.02 6.32
CA PRO A 140 12.69 0.71 5.01
C PRO A 140 12.44 -0.80 4.88
N VAL A 141 11.25 -1.17 4.37
CA VAL A 141 10.82 -2.56 4.23
C VAL A 141 10.27 -2.77 2.83
N LEU A 142 10.77 -3.78 2.13
CA LEU A 142 10.18 -4.23 0.87
C LEU A 142 9.04 -5.20 1.18
N GLY A 143 7.81 -4.75 0.96
CA GLY A 143 6.62 -5.57 1.03
C GLY A 143 6.37 -6.33 -0.28
N THR A 144 5.28 -7.07 -0.29
CA THR A 144 4.74 -7.70 -1.50
C THR A 144 3.34 -7.16 -1.78
N VAL A 145 2.77 -7.50 -2.93
CA VAL A 145 1.38 -7.11 -3.27
C VAL A 145 0.33 -7.74 -2.34
N ARG A 146 0.73 -8.67 -1.44
CA ARG A 146 -0.17 -9.40 -0.51
C ARG A 146 0.22 -9.29 0.96
N ASP A 147 1.44 -8.84 1.27
CA ASP A 147 1.97 -8.89 2.63
C ASP A 147 2.94 -7.73 2.87
N ILE A 148 2.74 -7.02 3.99
CA ILE A 148 3.64 -5.94 4.42
C ILE A 148 4.95 -6.45 5.03
N THR A 149 5.10 -7.76 5.19
CA THR A 149 6.30 -8.47 5.70
C THR A 149 6.79 -8.03 7.07
N LEU A 150 5.90 -7.52 7.93
CA LEU A 150 6.24 -7.16 9.31
C LEU A 150 5.92 -8.29 10.28
N PRO A 151 6.70 -8.44 11.37
CA PRO A 151 6.44 -9.44 12.39
C PRO A 151 5.10 -9.24 13.10
N ALA A 152 4.51 -10.32 13.58
CA ALA A 152 3.30 -10.29 14.41
C ALA A 152 3.48 -9.39 15.63
N GLY A 153 2.47 -8.56 15.93
CA GLY A 153 2.44 -7.73 17.14
C GLY A 153 3.60 -6.74 17.26
N SER A 154 4.16 -6.28 16.13
CA SER A 154 5.32 -5.40 16.09
C SER A 154 4.99 -3.91 16.09
N VAL A 155 3.76 -3.51 15.71
CA VAL A 155 3.40 -2.10 15.55
C VAL A 155 2.21 -1.69 16.41
N ASP A 156 2.23 -0.43 16.85
CA ASP A 156 1.13 0.19 17.60
C ASP A 156 0.09 0.78 16.65
N VAL A 157 0.54 1.35 15.52
CA VAL A 157 -0.32 1.98 14.51
C VAL A 157 0.18 1.64 13.12
N ALA A 158 -0.70 1.20 12.25
CA ALA A 158 -0.45 1.06 10.80
C ALA A 158 -1.26 2.13 10.06
N ILE A 159 -0.63 2.85 9.15
CA ILE A 159 -1.21 4.00 8.44
C ILE A 159 -1.04 3.79 6.94
N MET A 160 -2.10 4.03 6.20
CA MET A 160 -2.14 4.05 4.74
C MET A 160 -2.64 5.43 4.29
N VAL A 161 -1.79 6.20 3.61
CA VAL A 161 -2.14 7.55 3.12
C VAL A 161 -2.23 7.53 1.60
N ASP A 162 -3.44 7.61 1.07
CA ASP A 162 -3.74 7.58 -0.36
C ASP A 162 -3.16 6.34 -1.06
N VAL A 163 -3.33 5.17 -0.43
CA VAL A 163 -2.71 3.89 -0.86
C VAL A 163 -3.71 2.75 -0.95
N TYR A 164 -4.67 2.66 -0.02
CA TYR A 164 -5.52 1.48 0.08
C TYR A 164 -6.34 1.23 -1.19
N HIS A 165 -6.75 2.28 -1.89
CA HIS A 165 -7.47 2.20 -3.15
C HIS A 165 -6.64 1.59 -4.30
N GLU A 166 -5.31 1.57 -4.20
CA GLU A 166 -4.37 1.02 -5.20
C GLU A 166 -3.93 -0.42 -4.90
N LEU A 167 -4.24 -0.97 -3.71
CA LEU A 167 -3.80 -2.30 -3.33
C LEU A 167 -4.40 -3.36 -4.25
N GLU A 168 -3.55 -4.13 -4.94
CA GLU A 168 -3.98 -5.19 -5.85
C GLU A 168 -4.71 -6.33 -5.11
N PHE A 169 -4.32 -6.60 -3.87
CA PHE A 169 -4.90 -7.62 -2.99
C PHE A 169 -5.23 -7.01 -1.62
N PRO A 170 -6.23 -6.11 -1.54
CA PRO A 170 -6.51 -5.34 -0.32
C PRO A 170 -6.87 -6.23 0.87
N TYR A 171 -7.56 -7.37 0.67
CA TYR A 171 -7.88 -8.29 1.76
C TYR A 171 -6.61 -8.86 2.40
N GLU A 172 -5.69 -9.40 1.59
CA GLU A 172 -4.47 -10.05 2.06
C GLU A 172 -3.53 -9.04 2.73
N VAL A 173 -3.36 -7.86 2.13
CA VAL A 173 -2.55 -6.79 2.71
C VAL A 173 -3.13 -6.36 4.05
N LEU A 174 -4.44 -6.11 4.14
CA LEU A 174 -5.07 -5.71 5.40
C LEU A 174 -5.01 -6.81 6.44
N GLN A 175 -5.08 -8.09 6.05
CA GLN A 175 -4.86 -9.22 6.94
C GLN A 175 -3.45 -9.20 7.52
N SER A 176 -2.41 -8.95 6.71
CA SER A 176 -1.03 -8.85 7.17
C SER A 176 -0.80 -7.63 8.06
N VAL A 177 -1.45 -6.50 7.74
CA VAL A 177 -1.47 -5.31 8.61
C VAL A 177 -2.04 -5.65 9.98
N VAL A 178 -3.21 -6.26 10.05
CA VAL A 178 -3.85 -6.66 11.32
C VAL A 178 -2.98 -7.64 12.10
N HIS A 179 -2.30 -8.57 11.41
CA HIS A 179 -1.35 -9.51 12.03
C HIS A 179 -0.19 -8.78 12.70
N SER A 180 0.34 -7.73 12.07
CA SER A 180 1.46 -6.95 12.59
C SER A 180 1.11 -6.05 13.78
N LEU A 181 -0.18 -5.71 13.96
CA LEU A 181 -0.59 -4.86 15.07
C LEU A 181 -0.44 -5.56 16.42
N LYS A 182 -0.04 -4.82 17.43
CA LYS A 182 -0.17 -5.20 18.84
C LYS A 182 -1.65 -5.31 19.24
N PRO A 183 -2.01 -6.04 20.31
CA PRO A 183 -3.35 -5.98 20.87
C PRO A 183 -3.79 -4.54 21.16
N GLY A 184 -4.97 -4.15 20.64
CA GLY A 184 -5.47 -2.79 20.75
C GLY A 184 -4.79 -1.75 19.87
N GLY A 185 -3.87 -2.18 19.00
CA GLY A 185 -3.27 -1.32 17.97
C GLY A 185 -4.28 -0.83 16.94
N ARG A 186 -3.94 0.22 16.20
CA ARG A 186 -4.86 0.91 15.28
C ARG A 186 -4.45 0.74 13.83
N VAL A 187 -5.44 0.65 12.94
CA VAL A 187 -5.28 0.86 11.51
C VAL A 187 -5.91 2.20 11.15
N VAL A 188 -5.20 3.01 10.38
CA VAL A 188 -5.66 4.32 9.92
C VAL A 188 -5.64 4.36 8.40
N PHE A 189 -6.80 4.60 7.81
CA PHE A 189 -6.96 4.88 6.39
C PHE A 189 -7.10 6.39 6.21
N VAL A 190 -6.23 6.97 5.40
CA VAL A 190 -6.34 8.36 4.95
C VAL A 190 -6.57 8.31 3.46
N GLU A 191 -7.77 8.68 3.02
CA GLU A 191 -8.19 8.51 1.63
C GLU A 191 -8.93 9.76 1.14
N TYR A 192 -8.76 10.10 -0.13
CA TYR A 192 -9.53 11.17 -0.77
C TYR A 192 -11.02 10.83 -0.76
N ARG A 193 -11.85 11.78 -0.29
CA ARG A 193 -13.30 11.57 -0.14
C ARG A 193 -13.99 11.35 -1.49
N ALA A 194 -14.56 10.16 -1.68
CA ALA A 194 -15.40 9.87 -2.86
C ALA A 194 -16.75 10.58 -2.79
N GLU A 195 -17.22 10.93 -1.60
CA GLU A 195 -18.47 11.64 -1.33
C GLU A 195 -18.43 13.10 -1.80
N ASP A 196 -17.25 13.71 -1.90
CA ASP A 196 -17.11 15.10 -2.36
C ASP A 196 -16.66 15.18 -3.82
N PRO A 197 -17.55 15.56 -4.75
CA PRO A 197 -17.20 15.70 -6.16
C PRO A 197 -16.21 16.84 -6.44
N ARG A 198 -16.01 17.78 -5.50
CA ARG A 198 -15.08 18.91 -5.64
C ARG A 198 -13.62 18.52 -5.38
N VAL A 199 -13.37 17.38 -4.74
CA VAL A 199 -12.01 16.87 -4.57
C VAL A 199 -11.40 16.55 -5.94
N PRO A 200 -10.31 17.24 -6.38
CA PRO A 200 -9.81 17.20 -7.77
C PRO A 200 -8.92 15.97 -8.04
N ILE A 201 -9.39 14.80 -7.63
CA ILE A 201 -8.70 13.51 -7.75
C ILE A 201 -9.53 12.59 -8.63
N LYS A 202 -8.88 11.74 -9.42
CA LYS A 202 -9.51 10.75 -10.28
C LYS A 202 -10.41 9.81 -9.46
N ARG A 203 -11.54 9.39 -10.05
CA ARG A 203 -12.59 8.66 -9.35
C ARG A 203 -12.10 7.39 -8.65
N LEU A 204 -11.23 6.58 -9.30
CA LEU A 204 -10.74 5.32 -8.71
C LEU A 204 -9.70 5.53 -7.60
N HIS A 205 -9.10 6.73 -7.53
CA HIS A 205 -8.18 7.13 -6.45
C HIS A 205 -8.88 7.83 -5.28
N LYS A 206 -10.19 7.62 -5.16
CA LYS A 206 -11.00 8.09 -4.02
C LYS A 206 -11.73 6.91 -3.39
N MET A 207 -11.92 6.95 -2.09
CA MET A 207 -12.75 5.97 -1.39
C MET A 207 -13.80 6.67 -0.52
N SER A 208 -14.98 6.06 -0.42
CA SER A 208 -15.97 6.48 0.55
C SER A 208 -15.68 5.85 1.93
N GLU A 209 -16.09 6.54 3.00
CA GLU A 209 -16.03 5.96 4.36
C GLU A 209 -16.78 4.63 4.43
N ALA A 210 -17.95 4.57 3.81
CA ALA A 210 -18.78 3.36 3.78
C ALA A 210 -18.03 2.17 3.14
N GLN A 211 -17.30 2.39 2.04
CA GLN A 211 -16.52 1.35 1.39
C GLN A 211 -15.31 0.93 2.24
N ILE A 212 -14.59 1.87 2.85
CA ILE A 212 -13.48 1.55 3.76
C ILE A 212 -13.98 0.69 4.92
N ARG A 213 -15.11 1.05 5.52
CA ARG A 213 -15.71 0.30 6.65
C ARG A 213 -16.12 -1.09 6.21
N LEU A 214 -16.79 -1.22 5.07
CA LEU A 214 -17.23 -2.51 4.52
C LEU A 214 -16.04 -3.47 4.32
N GLU A 215 -14.93 -2.98 3.79
CA GLU A 215 -13.73 -3.78 3.55
C GLU A 215 -12.97 -4.08 4.85
N ALA A 216 -12.84 -3.12 5.77
CA ALA A 216 -12.15 -3.30 7.04
C ALA A 216 -12.88 -4.27 7.99
N GLU A 217 -14.22 -4.30 7.97
CA GLU A 217 -15.06 -5.21 8.77
C GLU A 217 -14.90 -6.69 8.40
N GLN A 218 -14.25 -7.00 7.27
CA GLN A 218 -13.87 -8.37 6.91
C GLN A 218 -12.73 -8.93 7.78
N HIS A 219 -12.14 -8.09 8.64
CA HIS A 219 -10.99 -8.41 9.48
C HIS A 219 -11.33 -8.22 10.97
N ALA A 220 -10.38 -8.59 11.85
CA ALA A 220 -10.51 -8.38 13.29
C ALA A 220 -10.29 -6.90 13.67
N LEU A 221 -11.08 -6.02 13.05
CA LEU A 221 -11.07 -4.58 13.24
C LEU A 221 -12.44 -4.09 13.72
N GLU A 222 -12.42 -3.07 14.56
CA GLU A 222 -13.60 -2.35 15.02
C GLU A 222 -13.43 -0.86 14.69
N TRP A 223 -14.43 -0.27 14.05
CA TRP A 223 -14.42 1.16 13.75
C TRP A 223 -14.40 1.97 15.05
N GLU A 224 -13.45 2.88 15.15
CA GLU A 224 -13.30 3.75 16.32
C GLU A 224 -13.91 5.12 16.05
N ARG A 225 -13.47 5.79 14.99
CA ARG A 225 -13.97 7.10 14.58
C ARG A 225 -13.53 7.46 13.17
N THR A 226 -14.15 8.51 12.63
CA THR A 226 -13.75 9.18 11.40
C THR A 226 -13.49 10.66 11.68
N ALA A 227 -12.38 11.20 11.20
CA ALA A 227 -12.05 12.61 11.24
C ALA A 227 -12.13 13.21 9.83
N ASN A 228 -12.76 14.38 9.69
CA ASN A 228 -13.08 15.04 8.41
C ASN A 228 -12.45 16.43 8.28
N GLU A 229 -11.47 16.75 9.12
CA GLU A 229 -10.84 18.06 9.22
C GLU A 229 -9.88 18.36 8.06
N LEU A 230 -9.40 17.31 7.34
CA LEU A 230 -8.52 17.49 6.19
C LEU A 230 -9.28 18.07 4.99
N PRO A 231 -8.64 18.90 4.13
CA PRO A 231 -9.32 19.53 3.01
C PRO A 231 -9.95 18.54 2.02
N TRP A 232 -9.23 17.49 1.65
CA TRP A 232 -9.64 16.55 0.60
C TRP A 232 -9.85 15.12 1.07
N GLN A 233 -9.18 14.74 2.18
CA GLN A 233 -9.22 13.38 2.71
C GLN A 233 -10.12 13.27 3.94
N HIS A 234 -10.54 12.07 4.24
CA HIS A 234 -11.00 11.66 5.56
C HIS A 234 -9.99 10.71 6.20
N VAL A 235 -10.01 10.65 7.52
CA VAL A 235 -9.16 9.76 8.32
C VAL A 235 -10.07 8.78 9.03
N VAL A 236 -10.12 7.54 8.55
CA VAL A 236 -10.97 6.48 9.11
C VAL A 236 -10.12 5.57 9.97
N ILE A 237 -10.43 5.50 11.26
CA ILE A 237 -9.63 4.84 12.28
C ILE A 237 -10.35 3.61 12.81
N PHE A 238 -9.64 2.49 12.81
CA PHE A 238 -10.07 1.21 13.38
C PHE A 238 -9.11 0.77 14.46
N LYS A 239 -9.64 0.03 15.44
CA LYS A 239 -8.89 -0.63 16.49
C LYS A 239 -8.89 -2.14 16.25
N ARG A 240 -7.75 -2.80 16.50
CA ARG A 240 -7.68 -4.27 16.49
C ARG A 240 -8.47 -4.82 17.69
N LYS A 241 -9.40 -5.77 17.41
CA LYS A 241 -10.17 -6.55 18.41
C LYS A 241 -9.29 -7.46 19.22
#